data_1d86e5f5e64678af178d0f284d9203cf
#
_entry.id   1d86e5f5e64678af178d0f284d9203cf
#
_cell.length_a   1.000
_cell.length_b   1.000
_cell.length_c   1.000
_cell.angle_alpha   90.00
_cell.angle_beta   90.00
_cell.angle_gamma   90.00
#
_symmetry.space_group_name_H-M   'P 1'
#
loop_
_entity.id
_entity.type
_entity.pdbx_description
1 polymer ?
#
loop_
_entity_poly.entity_id
_entity_poly.type
_entity_poly.pdbx_seq_one_letter_code
_entity_poly.pdbx_strand_id
1 'polypeptide(L)'
;MEVREELKEIIEKAKEAAIAAGELPEGDYAAVQRLEVPKSKEFGDYSTNAAMQWARTAHKAPRMIAESIVKHLDTPLVTRTEIAGAGFINFYLAADTVYSELKQILKAGPSYGDLPKNKKDRILVEYVSANPTGLLHIGHARGAAYGSAMVNLLRAAGYDVLSEYYVNDAGNQIDHLAESINARYLQLCGLDAEIPEDGYHGQDIIDTAKNILAKDGKKYLDMDEKERLEIFKELGLQEKLADLKKDLQEFHVDFDNWFSERSLYPDQVNEALKVLKDEDNMYEKDGALWLRTTKNGDDKDRVVIRTNGVPTYFCSDIAYVGNKIRRGYNKLIDIWGADHHGYIIRLKT
;
A
#
# COMPACT_ATOMS: atom_id res chain seq x y z
N MET A 1 9.49 -12.55 -22.55
CA MET A 1 9.76 -13.65 -21.58
C MET A 1 11.17 -13.43 -21.07
N GLU A 2 11.42 -13.55 -19.78
CA GLU A 2 12.76 -13.35 -19.24
C GLU A 2 13.70 -14.44 -19.79
N VAL A 3 14.89 -14.07 -20.25
CA VAL A 3 15.89 -15.02 -20.81
C VAL A 3 16.10 -16.26 -19.93
N ARG A 4 16.01 -16.08 -18.61
CA ARG A 4 16.11 -17.19 -17.64
C ARG A 4 15.00 -18.23 -17.78
N GLU A 5 13.76 -17.80 -17.97
CA GLU A 5 12.63 -18.72 -18.14
C GLU A 5 12.69 -19.40 -19.50
N GLU A 6 13.12 -18.69 -20.53
CA GLU A 6 13.33 -19.26 -21.86
C GLU A 6 14.44 -20.32 -21.86
N LEU A 7 15.54 -20.08 -21.17
CA LEU A 7 16.60 -21.10 -20.99
C LEU A 7 16.10 -22.34 -20.23
N LYS A 8 15.25 -22.18 -19.22
CA LYS A 8 14.65 -23.35 -18.54
C LYS A 8 13.83 -24.20 -19.49
N GLU A 9 12.98 -23.58 -20.29
CA GLU A 9 12.19 -24.31 -21.29
C GLU A 9 13.07 -25.05 -22.32
N ILE A 10 14.18 -24.44 -22.74
CA ILE A 10 15.14 -25.02 -23.65
C ILE A 10 15.83 -26.23 -23.02
N ILE A 11 16.22 -26.15 -21.75
CA ILE A 11 16.81 -27.29 -21.01
C ILE A 11 15.81 -28.43 -20.87
N GLU A 12 14.54 -28.13 -20.60
CA GLU A 12 13.49 -29.15 -20.52
C GLU A 12 13.28 -29.83 -21.89
N LYS A 13 13.25 -29.08 -23.00
CA LYS A 13 13.16 -29.61 -24.34
C LYS A 13 14.38 -30.48 -24.71
N ALA A 14 15.58 -30.03 -24.31
CA ALA A 14 16.81 -30.80 -24.51
C ALA A 14 16.80 -32.13 -23.74
N LYS A 15 16.25 -32.14 -22.52
CA LYS A 15 16.01 -33.38 -21.75
C LYS A 15 15.06 -34.31 -22.48
N GLU A 16 13.92 -33.83 -22.96
CA GLU A 16 12.95 -34.62 -23.72
C GLU A 16 13.56 -35.22 -25.00
N ALA A 17 14.37 -34.42 -25.71
CA ALA A 17 15.09 -34.88 -26.88
C ALA A 17 16.12 -35.97 -26.55
N ALA A 18 16.84 -35.84 -25.44
CA ALA A 18 17.80 -36.84 -24.97
C ALA A 18 17.11 -38.16 -24.56
N ILE A 19 15.90 -38.09 -24.00
CA ILE A 19 15.06 -39.28 -23.70
C ILE A 19 14.59 -39.93 -24.99
N ALA A 20 14.07 -39.15 -25.94
CA ALA A 20 13.63 -39.66 -27.23
C ALA A 20 14.76 -40.32 -28.05
N ALA A 21 15.98 -39.83 -27.90
CA ALA A 21 17.18 -40.39 -28.49
C ALA A 21 17.71 -41.68 -27.77
N GLY A 22 17.10 -42.07 -26.65
CA GLY A 22 17.54 -43.20 -25.82
C GLY A 22 18.81 -42.92 -25.00
N GLU A 23 19.26 -41.67 -24.93
CA GLU A 23 20.44 -41.26 -24.17
C GLU A 23 20.15 -41.11 -22.69
N LEU A 24 18.89 -40.78 -22.37
CA LEU A 24 18.36 -40.80 -21.02
C LEU A 24 17.17 -41.78 -20.94
N PRO A 25 16.99 -42.53 -19.84
CA PRO A 25 15.81 -43.38 -19.68
C PRO A 25 14.55 -42.55 -19.47
N GLU A 26 13.39 -43.17 -19.77
CA GLU A 26 12.12 -42.58 -19.31
C GLU A 26 12.04 -42.55 -17.77
N GLY A 27 11.45 -41.52 -17.21
CA GLY A 27 11.33 -41.38 -15.77
C GLY A 27 10.71 -40.09 -15.35
N ASP A 28 10.40 -39.99 -14.07
CA ASP A 28 9.86 -38.76 -13.45
C ASP A 28 11.02 -37.84 -13.05
N TYR A 29 11.38 -36.93 -13.95
CA TYR A 29 12.43 -35.94 -13.74
C TYR A 29 11.87 -34.68 -13.12
N ALA A 30 12.47 -34.22 -12.02
CA ALA A 30 12.12 -32.93 -11.46
C ALA A 30 12.34 -31.81 -12.48
N ALA A 31 11.39 -30.88 -12.56
CA ALA A 31 11.52 -29.72 -13.43
C ALA A 31 12.71 -28.85 -13.02
N VAL A 32 13.32 -28.16 -13.98
CA VAL A 32 14.40 -27.16 -13.72
C VAL A 32 13.83 -26.00 -12.95
N GLN A 33 14.07 -26.00 -11.63
CA GLN A 33 13.48 -25.00 -10.75
C GLN A 33 14.17 -23.64 -10.86
N ARG A 34 15.51 -23.61 -10.93
CA ARG A 34 16.26 -22.36 -10.90
C ARG A 34 17.55 -22.43 -11.71
N LEU A 35 17.79 -21.39 -12.51
CA LEU A 35 19.10 -21.09 -13.05
C LEU A 35 19.80 -20.12 -12.09
N GLU A 36 21.03 -20.44 -11.70
CA GLU A 36 21.83 -19.61 -10.81
C GLU A 36 22.70 -18.64 -11.62
N VAL A 37 22.97 -17.48 -11.09
CA VAL A 37 24.01 -16.57 -11.59
C VAL A 37 25.30 -16.95 -10.90
N PRO A 38 26.33 -17.43 -11.63
CA PRO A 38 27.61 -17.80 -11.02
C PRO A 38 28.27 -16.61 -10.33
N LYS A 39 29.04 -16.87 -9.26
CA LYS A 39 29.78 -15.82 -8.54
C LYS A 39 30.90 -15.19 -9.38
N SER A 40 31.49 -15.93 -10.32
CA SER A 40 32.51 -15.46 -11.26
C SER A 40 31.99 -15.54 -12.69
N LYS A 41 32.22 -14.48 -13.47
CA LYS A 41 31.90 -14.45 -14.91
C LYS A 41 32.62 -15.49 -15.74
N GLU A 42 33.70 -16.08 -15.23
CA GLU A 42 34.39 -17.19 -15.85
C GLU A 42 33.49 -18.43 -16.02
N PHE A 43 32.47 -18.57 -15.17
CA PHE A 43 31.51 -19.67 -15.22
C PHE A 43 30.23 -19.32 -15.99
N GLY A 44 30.28 -18.29 -16.82
CA GLY A 44 29.16 -17.88 -17.66
C GLY A 44 28.17 -16.93 -16.99
N ASP A 45 27.08 -16.68 -17.67
CA ASP A 45 25.99 -15.78 -17.22
C ASP A 45 24.96 -16.51 -16.38
N TYR A 46 24.71 -17.78 -16.71
CA TYR A 46 23.82 -18.69 -15.95
C TYR A 46 24.45 -20.05 -15.77
N SER A 47 24.02 -20.77 -14.73
CA SER A 47 24.44 -22.13 -14.45
C SER A 47 23.25 -22.94 -13.91
N THR A 48 23.23 -24.24 -14.23
CA THR A 48 22.27 -25.18 -13.67
C THR A 48 22.92 -26.44 -13.13
N ASN A 49 22.36 -26.97 -12.05
CA ASN A 49 22.73 -28.25 -11.46
C ASN A 49 21.69 -29.37 -11.82
N ALA A 50 20.84 -29.15 -12.82
CA ALA A 50 19.74 -30.06 -13.19
C ALA A 50 20.24 -31.50 -13.42
N ALA A 51 21.37 -31.67 -14.11
CA ALA A 51 21.96 -32.99 -14.34
C ALA A 51 22.29 -33.77 -13.05
N MET A 52 22.68 -33.04 -12.00
CA MET A 52 22.94 -33.63 -10.67
C MET A 52 21.63 -34.03 -9.98
N GLN A 53 20.57 -33.24 -10.13
CA GLN A 53 19.24 -33.56 -9.58
C GLN A 53 18.63 -34.79 -10.30
N TRP A 54 18.89 -34.93 -11.60
CA TRP A 54 18.36 -36.02 -12.43
C TRP A 54 19.14 -37.35 -12.34
N ALA A 55 20.32 -37.33 -11.71
CA ALA A 55 21.21 -38.49 -11.64
C ALA A 55 20.54 -39.74 -11.07
N ARG A 56 19.70 -39.55 -10.03
CA ARG A 56 18.99 -40.67 -9.38
C ARG A 56 17.95 -41.29 -10.31
N THR A 57 17.16 -40.48 -11.00
CA THR A 57 16.13 -40.94 -11.93
C THR A 57 16.74 -41.56 -13.17
N ALA A 58 17.81 -40.95 -13.69
CA ALA A 58 18.49 -41.44 -14.88
C ALA A 58 19.41 -42.67 -14.64
N HIS A 59 19.71 -43.01 -13.39
CA HIS A 59 20.71 -44.00 -13.02
C HIS A 59 22.03 -43.84 -13.77
N LYS A 60 22.46 -42.58 -14.02
CA LYS A 60 23.67 -42.21 -14.72
C LYS A 60 24.47 -41.16 -13.92
N ALA A 61 25.79 -41.13 -14.21
CA ALA A 61 26.63 -40.07 -13.64
C ALA A 61 26.16 -38.67 -14.11
N PRO A 62 26.09 -37.66 -13.21
CA PRO A 62 25.59 -36.35 -13.58
C PRO A 62 26.31 -35.71 -14.79
N ARG A 63 27.62 -35.95 -14.93
CA ARG A 63 28.37 -35.46 -16.06
C ARG A 63 27.89 -36.02 -17.38
N MET A 64 27.55 -37.32 -17.44
CA MET A 64 27.00 -37.97 -18.65
C MET A 64 25.63 -37.39 -18.99
N ILE A 65 24.80 -37.10 -17.99
CA ILE A 65 23.50 -36.46 -18.17
C ILE A 65 23.71 -35.06 -18.74
N ALA A 66 24.63 -34.26 -18.17
CA ALA A 66 24.97 -32.95 -18.68
C ALA A 66 25.44 -32.99 -20.15
N GLU A 67 26.26 -33.97 -20.52
CA GLU A 67 26.74 -34.19 -21.91
C GLU A 67 25.56 -34.49 -22.85
N SER A 68 24.64 -35.36 -22.44
CA SER A 68 23.42 -35.65 -23.21
C SER A 68 22.54 -34.40 -23.38
N ILE A 69 22.34 -33.60 -22.33
CA ILE A 69 21.57 -32.38 -22.42
C ILE A 69 22.22 -31.37 -23.36
N VAL A 70 23.53 -31.10 -23.18
CA VAL A 70 24.26 -30.14 -24.00
C VAL A 70 24.26 -30.52 -25.49
N LYS A 71 24.30 -31.82 -25.81
CA LYS A 71 24.22 -32.33 -27.18
C LYS A 71 22.89 -31.96 -27.86
N HIS A 72 21.82 -31.90 -27.13
CA HIS A 72 20.47 -31.60 -27.64
C HIS A 72 20.05 -30.13 -27.39
N LEU A 73 20.96 -29.28 -26.85
CA LEU A 73 20.72 -27.86 -26.74
C LEU A 73 20.85 -27.15 -28.09
N ASP A 74 19.73 -26.77 -28.68
CA ASP A 74 19.68 -25.95 -29.88
C ASP A 74 19.01 -24.60 -29.59
N THR A 75 19.81 -23.57 -29.48
CA THR A 75 19.29 -22.24 -29.16
C THR A 75 20.27 -21.12 -29.56
N PRO A 76 19.76 -20.05 -30.18
CA PRO A 76 20.57 -18.87 -30.46
C PRO A 76 20.84 -17.99 -29.20
N LEU A 77 20.23 -18.28 -28.07
CA LEU A 77 20.37 -17.45 -26.84
C LEU A 77 21.76 -17.51 -26.25
N VAL A 78 22.52 -18.58 -26.50
CA VAL A 78 23.86 -18.81 -25.94
C VAL A 78 24.89 -18.99 -27.03
N THR A 79 26.09 -18.48 -26.82
CA THR A 79 27.21 -18.69 -27.74
C THR A 79 27.92 -20.01 -27.48
N ARG A 80 27.92 -20.44 -26.21
CA ARG A 80 28.54 -21.71 -25.80
C ARG A 80 27.99 -22.17 -24.45
N THR A 81 28.13 -23.47 -24.22
CA THR A 81 27.92 -24.12 -22.94
C THR A 81 29.19 -24.80 -22.47
N GLU A 82 29.37 -24.95 -21.16
CA GLU A 82 30.50 -25.62 -20.56
C GLU A 82 30.03 -26.49 -19.39
N ILE A 83 30.52 -27.74 -19.36
CA ILE A 83 30.21 -28.67 -18.29
C ILE A 83 31.32 -28.58 -17.23
N ALA A 84 30.97 -28.10 -16.05
CA ALA A 84 31.90 -27.89 -14.95
C ALA A 84 31.68 -28.87 -13.80
N GLY A 85 32.75 -29.24 -13.13
CA GLY A 85 32.72 -30.09 -11.94
C GLY A 85 31.98 -31.40 -12.15
N ALA A 86 31.08 -31.75 -11.25
CA ALA A 86 30.34 -32.99 -11.24
C ALA A 86 29.17 -33.04 -12.25
N GLY A 87 28.89 -31.97 -13.01
CA GLY A 87 27.77 -31.94 -13.97
C GLY A 87 26.97 -30.63 -13.93
N PHE A 88 27.57 -29.55 -13.49
CA PHE A 88 27.02 -28.20 -13.73
C PHE A 88 27.08 -27.90 -15.23
N ILE A 89 26.05 -27.27 -15.74
CA ILE A 89 26.01 -26.75 -17.12
C ILE A 89 26.01 -25.21 -16.99
N ASN A 90 27.09 -24.62 -17.50
CA ASN A 90 27.26 -23.16 -17.55
C ASN A 90 26.87 -22.65 -18.94
N PHE A 91 26.15 -21.53 -18.98
CA PHE A 91 25.65 -20.90 -20.20
C PHE A 91 26.28 -19.52 -20.36
N TYR A 92 26.79 -19.24 -21.55
CA TYR A 92 27.33 -17.95 -21.96
C TYR A 92 26.40 -17.34 -22.98
N LEU A 93 25.74 -16.26 -22.63
CA LEU A 93 24.73 -15.61 -23.46
C LEU A 93 25.32 -15.06 -24.75
N ALA A 94 24.57 -15.09 -25.82
CA ALA A 94 24.90 -14.38 -27.03
C ALA A 94 24.75 -12.86 -26.81
N ALA A 95 25.63 -12.07 -27.42
CA ALA A 95 25.54 -10.62 -27.32
C ALA A 95 24.19 -10.09 -27.82
N ASP A 96 23.63 -10.67 -28.86
CA ASP A 96 22.31 -10.28 -29.39
C ASP A 96 21.18 -10.54 -28.39
N THR A 97 21.28 -11.58 -27.55
CA THR A 97 20.35 -11.84 -26.47
C THR A 97 20.34 -10.70 -25.46
N VAL A 98 21.53 -10.25 -25.03
CA VAL A 98 21.68 -9.11 -24.11
C VAL A 98 21.18 -7.82 -24.75
N TYR A 99 21.52 -7.56 -26.01
CA TYR A 99 21.04 -6.37 -26.73
C TYR A 99 19.52 -6.37 -26.98
N SER A 100 18.92 -7.55 -27.20
CA SER A 100 17.48 -7.65 -27.35
C SER A 100 16.76 -7.28 -26.06
N GLU A 101 17.30 -7.66 -24.90
CA GLU A 101 16.77 -7.29 -23.58
C GLU A 101 16.87 -5.76 -23.36
N LEU A 102 18.01 -5.15 -23.72
CA LEU A 102 18.18 -3.71 -23.66
C LEU A 102 17.10 -2.97 -24.50
N LYS A 103 16.81 -3.49 -25.71
CA LYS A 103 15.73 -2.94 -26.56
C LYS A 103 14.37 -3.05 -25.89
N GLN A 104 14.10 -4.17 -25.18
CA GLN A 104 12.85 -4.32 -24.42
C GLN A 104 12.75 -3.34 -23.25
N ILE A 105 13.84 -3.17 -22.50
CA ILE A 105 13.93 -2.17 -21.43
C ILE A 105 13.60 -0.76 -21.95
N LEU A 106 14.25 -0.35 -23.04
CA LEU A 106 14.03 0.96 -23.66
C LEU A 106 12.60 1.13 -24.17
N LYS A 107 12.00 0.07 -24.72
CA LYS A 107 10.62 0.10 -25.22
C LYS A 107 9.60 0.16 -24.09
N ALA A 108 9.81 -0.61 -23.01
CA ALA A 108 8.90 -0.65 -21.85
C ALA A 108 9.04 0.60 -20.97
N GLY A 109 10.23 1.23 -20.94
CA GLY A 109 10.48 2.41 -20.12
C GLY A 109 10.22 2.15 -18.63
N PRO A 110 9.50 3.05 -17.93
CA PRO A 110 9.24 2.92 -16.49
C PRO A 110 8.46 1.68 -16.10
N SER A 111 7.74 1.03 -17.01
CA SER A 111 6.95 -0.19 -16.73
C SER A 111 7.74 -1.48 -16.95
N TYR A 112 9.05 -1.39 -17.25
CA TYR A 112 9.88 -2.57 -17.35
C TYR A 112 9.98 -3.29 -16.00
N GLY A 113 9.64 -4.58 -15.99
CA GLY A 113 9.59 -5.39 -14.78
C GLY A 113 8.21 -5.50 -14.14
N ASP A 114 7.24 -4.69 -14.58
CA ASP A 114 5.87 -4.82 -14.12
C ASP A 114 5.24 -6.13 -14.63
N LEU A 115 4.50 -6.80 -13.74
CA LEU A 115 3.74 -7.98 -14.10
C LEU A 115 2.42 -7.60 -14.81
N PRO A 116 1.86 -8.50 -15.64
CA PRO A 116 0.59 -8.22 -16.30
C PRO A 116 -0.53 -7.92 -15.30
N LYS A 117 -1.36 -6.92 -15.61
CA LYS A 117 -2.54 -6.52 -14.83
C LYS A 117 -3.67 -7.57 -15.02
N ASN A 118 -3.53 -8.74 -14.40
CA ASN A 118 -4.48 -9.84 -14.49
C ASN A 118 -4.98 -10.34 -13.13
N LYS A 119 -4.66 -9.62 -12.07
CA LYS A 119 -5.11 -9.95 -10.71
C LYS A 119 -6.56 -9.54 -10.54
N LYS A 120 -7.35 -10.40 -9.90
CA LYS A 120 -8.77 -10.15 -9.62
C LYS A 120 -9.00 -9.26 -8.41
N ASP A 121 -8.02 -9.17 -7.52
CA ASP A 121 -8.13 -8.38 -6.29
C ASP A 121 -7.96 -6.90 -6.59
N ARG A 122 -8.91 -6.12 -6.07
CA ARG A 122 -8.87 -4.67 -5.99
C ARG A 122 -8.49 -4.28 -4.57
N ILE A 123 -7.34 -3.66 -4.41
CA ILE A 123 -6.73 -3.38 -3.12
C ILE A 123 -6.84 -1.89 -2.82
N LEU A 124 -7.31 -1.54 -1.62
CA LEU A 124 -7.18 -0.19 -1.10
C LEU A 124 -6.13 -0.20 0.00
N VAL A 125 -5.14 0.69 -0.11
CA VAL A 125 -4.09 0.86 0.89
C VAL A 125 -4.24 2.25 1.50
N GLU A 126 -4.58 2.30 2.79
CA GLU A 126 -4.63 3.51 3.59
C GLU A 126 -3.36 3.65 4.42
N TYR A 127 -2.75 4.83 4.39
CA TYR A 127 -1.55 5.11 5.17
C TYR A 127 -1.37 6.60 5.43
N VAL A 128 -0.54 6.94 6.39
CA VAL A 128 -0.32 8.27 6.97
C VAL A 128 -1.56 8.75 7.72
N SER A 129 -2.61 9.18 7.04
CA SER A 129 -3.91 9.62 7.60
C SER A 129 -3.76 10.49 8.86
N ALA A 130 -2.77 11.40 8.87
CA ALA A 130 -2.51 12.31 9.98
C ALA A 130 -3.62 13.36 10.08
N ASN A 131 -3.96 13.78 11.31
CA ASN A 131 -4.96 14.80 11.54
C ASN A 131 -4.52 16.14 10.92
N PRO A 132 -5.38 16.86 10.22
CA PRO A 132 -5.05 18.15 9.60
C PRO A 132 -5.08 19.30 10.62
N THR A 133 -4.42 19.09 11.75
CA THR A 133 -4.35 20.06 12.86
C THR A 133 -2.92 20.47 13.20
N GLY A 134 -1.93 19.97 12.49
CA GLY A 134 -0.51 20.28 12.68
C GLY A 134 0.38 19.73 11.56
N LEU A 135 1.69 19.94 11.74
CA LEU A 135 2.71 19.51 10.77
C LEU A 135 2.98 18.01 10.84
N LEU A 136 3.44 17.44 9.72
CA LEU A 136 3.96 16.08 9.71
C LEU A 136 5.25 15.97 10.53
N HIS A 137 5.46 14.80 11.12
CA HIS A 137 6.68 14.47 11.87
C HIS A 137 7.29 13.15 11.39
N ILE A 138 8.47 12.81 11.88
CA ILE A 138 9.23 11.63 11.43
C ILE A 138 8.46 10.30 11.53
N GLY A 139 7.53 10.17 12.47
CA GLY A 139 6.64 9.01 12.56
C GLY A 139 5.74 8.87 11.34
N HIS A 140 5.18 9.98 10.85
CA HIS A 140 4.37 10.02 9.63
C HIS A 140 5.23 9.73 8.39
N ALA A 141 6.46 10.26 8.30
CA ALA A 141 7.38 10.01 7.20
C ALA A 141 7.70 8.52 7.03
N ARG A 142 7.87 7.78 8.14
CA ARG A 142 8.06 6.32 8.10
C ARG A 142 6.85 5.60 7.52
N GLY A 143 5.63 5.97 7.97
CA GLY A 143 4.38 5.43 7.43
C GLY A 143 4.20 5.75 5.95
N ALA A 144 4.53 6.97 5.54
CA ALA A 144 4.48 7.43 4.15
C ALA A 144 5.43 6.64 3.24
N ALA A 145 6.70 6.49 3.64
CA ALA A 145 7.68 5.71 2.87
C ALA A 145 7.27 4.24 2.73
N TYR A 146 6.82 3.61 3.82
CA TYR A 146 6.40 2.21 3.82
C TYR A 146 5.15 1.99 2.97
N GLY A 147 4.12 2.85 3.15
CA GLY A 147 2.87 2.75 2.42
C GLY A 147 3.05 2.98 0.92
N SER A 148 3.79 4.02 0.53
CA SER A 148 4.10 4.31 -0.87
C SER A 148 4.88 3.17 -1.53
N ALA A 149 5.90 2.63 -0.85
CA ALA A 149 6.66 1.48 -1.35
C ALA A 149 5.76 0.24 -1.55
N MET A 150 4.86 -0.06 -0.59
CA MET A 150 3.90 -1.16 -0.70
C MET A 150 2.95 -0.98 -1.88
N VAL A 151 2.38 0.22 -2.05
CA VAL A 151 1.50 0.54 -3.18
C VAL A 151 2.22 0.32 -4.51
N ASN A 152 3.45 0.83 -4.65
CA ASN A 152 4.23 0.69 -5.87
C ASN A 152 4.57 -0.78 -6.18
N LEU A 153 4.95 -1.56 -5.17
CA LEU A 153 5.23 -3.00 -5.33
C LEU A 153 3.98 -3.78 -5.74
N LEU A 154 2.83 -3.50 -5.13
CA LEU A 154 1.58 -4.17 -5.47
C LEU A 154 1.12 -3.80 -6.90
N ARG A 155 1.29 -2.55 -7.32
CA ARG A 155 1.01 -2.11 -8.70
C ARG A 155 1.93 -2.81 -9.70
N ALA A 156 3.23 -2.83 -9.43
CA ALA A 156 4.21 -3.55 -10.25
C ALA A 156 3.93 -5.07 -10.29
N ALA A 157 3.38 -5.64 -9.21
CA ALA A 157 2.93 -7.03 -9.17
C ALA A 157 1.61 -7.30 -9.93
N GLY A 158 1.01 -6.28 -10.57
CA GLY A 158 -0.17 -6.41 -11.44
C GLY A 158 -1.51 -6.33 -10.73
N TYR A 159 -1.56 -5.82 -9.49
CA TYR A 159 -2.82 -5.58 -8.78
C TYR A 159 -3.43 -4.21 -9.15
N ASP A 160 -4.76 -4.12 -9.05
CA ASP A 160 -5.50 -2.84 -9.07
C ASP A 160 -5.45 -2.25 -7.67
N VAL A 161 -4.67 -1.18 -7.49
CA VAL A 161 -4.39 -0.60 -6.16
C VAL A 161 -4.73 0.88 -6.14
N LEU A 162 -5.57 1.28 -5.18
CA LEU A 162 -5.82 2.66 -4.80
C LEU A 162 -5.06 2.99 -3.52
N SER A 163 -4.31 4.08 -3.53
CA SER A 163 -3.73 4.70 -2.34
C SER A 163 -4.68 5.76 -1.78
N GLU A 164 -5.00 5.69 -0.49
CA GLU A 164 -5.97 6.58 0.13
C GLU A 164 -5.41 7.22 1.40
N TYR A 165 -5.65 8.52 1.54
CA TYR A 165 -5.42 9.28 2.75
C TYR A 165 -6.78 9.61 3.38
N TYR A 166 -7.02 9.17 4.61
CA TYR A 166 -8.22 9.53 5.36
C TYR A 166 -8.03 10.89 6.01
N VAL A 167 -8.88 11.83 5.68
CA VAL A 167 -8.88 13.19 6.22
C VAL A 167 -9.89 13.25 7.37
N ASN A 168 -9.39 13.34 8.59
CA ASN A 168 -10.22 13.58 9.78
C ASN A 168 -10.61 15.06 9.83
N ASP A 169 -11.60 15.44 9.02
CA ASP A 169 -12.11 16.80 8.89
C ASP A 169 -13.43 17.02 9.63
N ALA A 170 -13.80 16.11 10.53
CA ALA A 170 -14.97 16.18 11.38
C ALA A 170 -14.60 16.08 12.86
N GLY A 171 -15.52 16.54 13.74
CA GLY A 171 -15.38 16.41 15.18
C GLY A 171 -14.54 17.48 15.88
N ASN A 172 -14.36 17.31 17.18
CA ASN A 172 -13.86 18.34 18.09
C ASN A 172 -12.45 18.87 17.76
N GLN A 173 -11.58 18.04 17.13
CA GLN A 173 -10.22 18.49 16.80
C GLN A 173 -10.21 19.65 15.80
N ILE A 174 -11.13 19.63 14.84
CA ILE A 174 -11.26 20.72 13.86
C ILE A 174 -11.93 21.93 14.49
N ASP A 175 -12.82 21.74 15.46
CA ASP A 175 -13.38 22.86 16.24
C ASP A 175 -12.28 23.54 17.08
N HIS A 176 -11.44 22.79 17.78
CA HIS A 176 -10.30 23.34 18.52
C HIS A 176 -9.27 24.04 17.60
N LEU A 177 -9.10 23.56 16.37
CA LEU A 177 -8.28 24.24 15.36
C LEU A 177 -8.86 25.64 15.05
N ALA A 178 -10.16 25.71 14.79
CA ALA A 178 -10.85 26.97 14.48
C ALA A 178 -10.78 27.96 15.65
N GLU A 179 -11.04 27.48 16.89
CA GLU A 179 -10.96 28.29 18.12
C GLU A 179 -9.54 28.84 18.34
N SER A 180 -8.51 27.99 18.11
CA SER A 180 -7.11 28.39 18.24
C SER A 180 -6.72 29.46 17.22
N ILE A 181 -7.12 29.29 15.95
CA ILE A 181 -6.91 30.30 14.90
C ILE A 181 -7.65 31.59 15.23
N ASN A 182 -8.89 31.50 15.73
CA ASN A 182 -9.68 32.66 16.15
C ASN A 182 -8.99 33.45 17.26
N ALA A 183 -8.54 32.76 18.31
CA ALA A 183 -7.83 33.41 19.39
C ALA A 183 -6.56 34.15 18.88
N ARG A 184 -5.76 33.53 18.05
CA ARG A 184 -4.58 34.14 17.44
C ARG A 184 -4.91 35.32 16.52
N TYR A 185 -5.97 35.20 15.72
CA TYR A 185 -6.43 36.32 14.88
C TYR A 185 -6.86 37.51 15.70
N LEU A 186 -7.64 37.31 16.76
CA LEU A 186 -8.07 38.40 17.69
C LEU A 186 -6.86 39.07 18.37
N GLN A 187 -5.89 38.28 18.87
CA GLN A 187 -4.64 38.80 19.45
C GLN A 187 -3.85 39.63 18.44
N LEU A 188 -3.73 39.21 17.19
CA LEU A 188 -3.06 39.95 16.11
C LEU A 188 -3.80 41.25 15.76
N CYS A 189 -5.11 41.32 16.01
CA CYS A 189 -5.92 42.52 15.84
C CYS A 189 -5.84 43.49 17.04
N GLY A 190 -5.17 43.12 18.13
CA GLY A 190 -5.01 43.92 19.33
C GLY A 190 -6.09 43.71 20.40
N LEU A 191 -6.86 42.62 20.28
CA LEU A 191 -7.89 42.22 21.23
C LEU A 191 -7.33 41.18 22.21
N ASP A 192 -7.88 41.18 23.43
CA ASP A 192 -7.57 40.16 24.43
C ASP A 192 -8.37 38.89 24.10
N ALA A 193 -7.67 37.77 23.92
CA ALA A 193 -8.25 36.45 23.62
C ALA A 193 -7.32 35.36 24.12
N GLU A 194 -7.89 34.35 24.75
CA GLU A 194 -7.17 33.18 25.23
C GLU A 194 -7.39 31.98 24.28
N ILE A 195 -6.35 31.15 24.12
CA ILE A 195 -6.47 29.90 23.43
C ILE A 195 -7.12 28.91 24.40
N PRO A 196 -8.12 28.11 23.95
CA PRO A 196 -8.70 27.06 24.78
C PRO A 196 -7.64 26.10 25.34
N GLU A 197 -7.91 25.51 26.50
CA GLU A 197 -6.99 24.59 27.18
C GLU A 197 -6.60 23.41 26.25
N ASP A 198 -7.57 22.87 25.49
CA ASP A 198 -7.38 21.80 24.48
C ASP A 198 -7.01 22.35 23.10
N GLY A 199 -6.65 23.64 23.00
CA GLY A 199 -6.31 24.31 21.74
C GLY A 199 -4.87 24.06 21.29
N TYR A 200 -4.58 24.48 20.06
CA TYR A 200 -3.27 24.35 19.42
C TYR A 200 -2.44 25.62 19.59
N HIS A 201 -1.23 25.48 20.14
CA HIS A 201 -0.35 26.60 20.48
C HIS A 201 0.82 26.80 19.50
N GLY A 202 0.94 25.95 18.48
CA GLY A 202 2.06 25.91 17.54
C GLY A 202 2.27 27.22 16.77
N GLN A 203 3.49 27.42 16.26
CA GLN A 203 3.81 28.55 15.41
C GLN A 203 2.98 28.55 14.11
N ASP A 204 2.66 27.40 13.61
CA ASP A 204 1.84 27.16 12.43
C ASP A 204 0.41 27.72 12.56
N ILE A 205 -0.17 27.74 13.78
CA ILE A 205 -1.48 28.38 14.06
C ILE A 205 -1.36 29.92 14.01
N ILE A 206 -0.26 30.46 14.54
CA ILE A 206 0.02 31.88 14.46
C ILE A 206 0.18 32.31 12.99
N ASP A 207 0.87 31.52 12.21
CA ASP A 207 1.11 31.83 10.80
C ASP A 207 -0.17 31.72 9.97
N THR A 208 -1.04 30.74 10.23
CA THR A 208 -2.39 30.66 9.65
C THR A 208 -3.20 31.92 9.97
N ALA A 209 -3.22 32.35 11.23
CA ALA A 209 -3.93 33.58 11.62
C ALA A 209 -3.36 34.86 10.95
N LYS A 210 -2.02 34.93 10.79
CA LYS A 210 -1.38 36.01 10.03
C LYS A 210 -1.76 36.00 8.56
N ASN A 211 -1.81 34.81 7.92
CA ASN A 211 -2.20 34.65 6.53
C ASN A 211 -3.64 35.13 6.32
N ILE A 212 -4.56 34.77 7.22
CA ILE A 212 -5.94 35.25 7.19
C ILE A 212 -5.99 36.78 7.34
N LEU A 213 -5.28 37.34 8.30
CA LEU A 213 -5.23 38.77 8.52
C LEU A 213 -4.63 39.54 7.35
N ALA A 214 -3.56 39.02 6.76
CA ALA A 214 -2.91 39.60 5.58
C ALA A 214 -3.81 39.61 4.34
N LYS A 215 -4.57 38.53 4.13
CA LYS A 215 -5.46 38.36 2.97
C LYS A 215 -6.76 39.15 3.10
N ASP A 216 -7.41 39.03 4.24
CA ASP A 216 -8.79 39.48 4.46
C ASP A 216 -8.90 40.68 5.40
N GLY A 217 -7.79 41.15 5.99
CA GLY A 217 -7.78 42.27 6.94
C GLY A 217 -8.61 41.98 8.21
N LYS A 218 -9.26 43.00 8.72
CA LYS A 218 -10.04 42.93 9.97
C LYS A 218 -11.52 42.63 9.74
N LYS A 219 -11.91 42.13 8.55
CA LYS A 219 -13.35 41.98 8.17
C LYS A 219 -14.12 41.01 9.09
N TYR A 220 -13.42 40.12 9.79
CA TYR A 220 -14.06 39.13 10.64
C TYR A 220 -14.31 39.59 12.08
N LEU A 221 -13.83 40.79 12.48
CA LEU A 221 -13.99 41.31 13.85
C LEU A 221 -15.44 41.64 14.22
N ASP A 222 -16.19 42.20 13.24
CA ASP A 222 -17.59 42.62 13.45
C ASP A 222 -18.59 41.48 13.23
N MET A 223 -18.11 40.28 12.93
CA MET A 223 -18.90 39.10 12.67
C MET A 223 -19.28 38.37 13.96
N ASP A 224 -20.43 37.72 13.97
CA ASP A 224 -20.80 36.79 15.06
C ASP A 224 -19.71 35.72 15.25
N GLU A 225 -19.42 35.42 16.51
CA GLU A 225 -18.34 34.48 16.85
C GLU A 225 -18.53 33.11 16.22
N LYS A 226 -19.75 32.55 16.25
CA LYS A 226 -20.06 31.25 15.70
C LYS A 226 -19.85 31.22 14.18
N GLU A 227 -20.30 32.28 13.49
CA GLU A 227 -20.09 32.40 12.04
C GLU A 227 -18.61 32.52 11.71
N ARG A 228 -17.86 33.29 12.48
CA ARG A 228 -16.41 33.47 12.35
C ARG A 228 -15.67 32.14 12.56
N LEU A 229 -16.05 31.36 13.57
CA LEU A 229 -15.46 30.05 13.85
C LEU A 229 -15.69 29.07 12.70
N GLU A 230 -16.89 29.03 12.11
CA GLU A 230 -17.14 28.18 10.95
C GLU A 230 -16.27 28.57 9.74
N ILE A 231 -16.07 29.87 9.51
CA ILE A 231 -15.16 30.34 8.44
C ILE A 231 -13.71 29.94 8.74
N PHE A 232 -13.25 30.16 9.97
CA PHE A 232 -11.86 29.84 10.35
C PHE A 232 -11.60 28.34 10.38
N LYS A 233 -12.62 27.54 10.68
CA LYS A 233 -12.60 26.09 10.50
C LYS A 233 -12.23 25.70 9.07
N GLU A 234 -12.97 26.23 8.09
CA GLU A 234 -12.73 25.91 6.70
C GLU A 234 -11.40 26.46 6.16
N LEU A 235 -11.05 27.70 6.52
CA LEU A 235 -9.78 28.31 6.10
C LEU A 235 -8.57 27.57 6.69
N GLY A 236 -8.64 27.24 7.99
CA GLY A 236 -7.59 26.50 8.67
C GLY A 236 -7.43 25.09 8.09
N LEU A 237 -8.53 24.37 7.91
CA LEU A 237 -8.52 23.05 7.32
C LEU A 237 -7.92 23.02 5.90
N GLN A 238 -8.33 23.97 5.04
CA GLN A 238 -7.81 24.08 3.68
C GLN A 238 -6.31 24.35 3.67
N GLU A 239 -5.81 25.26 4.52
CA GLU A 239 -4.39 25.56 4.61
C GLU A 239 -3.60 24.33 5.10
N LYS A 240 -4.03 23.72 6.21
CA LYS A 240 -3.35 22.52 6.75
C LYS A 240 -3.32 21.35 5.76
N LEU A 241 -4.42 21.11 5.06
CA LEU A 241 -4.45 20.08 4.00
C LEU A 241 -3.52 20.41 2.83
N ALA A 242 -3.39 21.69 2.46
CA ALA A 242 -2.46 22.11 1.43
C ALA A 242 -1.01 21.88 1.86
N ASP A 243 -0.67 22.20 3.11
CA ASP A 243 0.65 21.96 3.69
C ASP A 243 0.98 20.45 3.72
N LEU A 244 0.06 19.63 4.21
CA LEU A 244 0.22 18.16 4.24
C LEU A 244 0.46 17.58 2.84
N LYS A 245 -0.31 18.03 1.86
CA LYS A 245 -0.14 17.59 0.45
C LYS A 245 1.21 18.00 -0.09
N LYS A 246 1.63 19.23 0.15
CA LYS A 246 2.92 19.76 -0.28
C LYS A 246 4.08 18.98 0.33
N ASP A 247 4.08 18.76 1.65
CA ASP A 247 5.12 18.02 2.36
C ASP A 247 5.24 16.57 1.84
N LEU A 248 4.12 15.91 1.60
CA LEU A 248 4.10 14.56 1.06
C LEU A 248 4.61 14.52 -0.39
N GLN A 249 4.23 15.49 -1.23
CA GLN A 249 4.75 15.60 -2.59
C GLN A 249 6.27 15.86 -2.63
N GLU A 250 6.78 16.74 -1.75
CA GLU A 250 8.23 16.96 -1.60
C GLU A 250 8.94 15.68 -1.14
N PHE A 251 8.26 14.82 -0.39
CA PHE A 251 8.73 13.51 0.03
C PHE A 251 8.49 12.40 -1.03
N HIS A 252 8.01 12.76 -2.23
CA HIS A 252 7.65 11.85 -3.33
C HIS A 252 6.59 10.81 -2.97
N VAL A 253 5.62 11.21 -2.16
CA VAL A 253 4.48 10.39 -1.77
C VAL A 253 3.18 11.07 -2.21
N ASP A 254 2.47 10.43 -3.13
CA ASP A 254 1.18 10.89 -3.65
C ASP A 254 0.08 9.88 -3.33
N PHE A 255 -1.15 10.40 -3.22
CA PHE A 255 -2.34 9.60 -2.99
C PHE A 255 -3.31 9.76 -4.16
N ASP A 256 -3.94 8.64 -4.56
CA ASP A 256 -4.99 8.66 -5.59
C ASP A 256 -6.26 9.32 -5.05
N ASN A 257 -6.52 9.17 -3.74
CA ASN A 257 -7.72 9.72 -3.11
C ASN A 257 -7.42 10.30 -1.73
N TRP A 258 -8.02 11.45 -1.46
CA TRP A 258 -8.08 12.10 -0.16
C TRP A 258 -9.53 12.02 0.31
N PHE A 259 -9.81 11.06 1.19
CA PHE A 259 -11.16 10.76 1.64
C PHE A 259 -11.55 11.62 2.84
N SER A 260 -12.61 12.41 2.71
CA SER A 260 -13.14 13.27 3.78
C SER A 260 -14.08 12.49 4.70
N GLU A 261 -13.82 12.52 6.02
CA GLU A 261 -14.71 11.93 7.02
C GLU A 261 -16.11 12.55 6.98
N ARG A 262 -16.22 13.86 6.77
CA ARG A 262 -17.52 14.57 6.65
C ARG A 262 -18.43 13.94 5.61
N SER A 263 -17.86 13.34 4.54
CA SER A 263 -18.64 12.70 3.48
C SER A 263 -19.39 11.45 3.94
N LEU A 264 -19.06 10.92 5.11
CA LEU A 264 -19.77 9.77 5.70
C LEU A 264 -21.10 10.19 6.37
N TYR A 265 -21.20 11.42 6.79
CA TYR A 265 -22.33 11.92 7.58
C TYR A 265 -23.37 12.65 6.75
N PRO A 266 -24.69 12.47 7.06
CA PRO A 266 -25.22 11.43 7.94
C PRO A 266 -25.49 10.11 7.23
N ASP A 267 -25.53 10.10 5.89
CA ASP A 267 -26.19 9.06 5.08
C ASP A 267 -25.46 7.72 5.14
N GLN A 268 -24.14 7.74 4.94
CA GLN A 268 -23.34 6.49 4.92
C GLN A 268 -23.22 5.86 6.31
N VAL A 269 -23.19 6.67 7.36
CA VAL A 269 -23.27 6.21 8.75
C VAL A 269 -24.60 5.50 8.99
N ASN A 270 -25.71 6.13 8.61
CA ASN A 270 -27.05 5.56 8.79
C ASN A 270 -27.22 4.26 8.00
N GLU A 271 -26.72 4.21 6.77
CA GLU A 271 -26.74 3.00 5.92
C GLU A 271 -25.95 1.85 6.56
N ALA A 272 -24.72 2.12 7.02
CA ALA A 272 -23.88 1.11 7.66
C ALA A 272 -24.52 0.55 8.93
N LEU A 273 -25.08 1.41 9.78
CA LEU A 273 -25.79 1.01 10.98
C LEU A 273 -27.04 0.16 10.65
N LYS A 274 -27.76 0.53 9.58
CA LYS A 274 -28.92 -0.24 9.13
C LYS A 274 -28.51 -1.66 8.72
N VAL A 275 -27.47 -1.82 7.90
CA VAL A 275 -26.97 -3.14 7.48
C VAL A 275 -26.64 -4.01 8.69
N LEU A 276 -25.88 -3.48 9.65
CA LEU A 276 -25.49 -4.22 10.86
C LEU A 276 -26.69 -4.57 11.76
N LYS A 277 -27.73 -3.72 11.78
CA LYS A 277 -28.95 -3.98 12.52
C LYS A 277 -29.80 -5.08 11.86
N ASP A 278 -29.92 -5.04 10.54
CA ASP A 278 -30.67 -6.01 9.75
C ASP A 278 -30.01 -7.42 9.83
N GLU A 279 -28.73 -7.51 10.06
CA GLU A 279 -27.95 -8.74 10.26
C GLU A 279 -27.88 -9.23 11.72
N ASP A 280 -28.67 -8.64 12.64
CA ASP A 280 -28.66 -8.95 14.10
C ASP A 280 -27.27 -8.81 14.74
N ASN A 281 -26.46 -7.89 14.25
CA ASN A 281 -25.16 -7.59 14.82
C ASN A 281 -25.21 -6.47 15.87
N MET A 282 -26.37 -5.85 16.09
CA MET A 282 -26.54 -4.73 17.02
C MET A 282 -27.65 -5.02 18.05
N TYR A 283 -27.55 -4.35 19.20
CA TYR A 283 -28.60 -4.42 20.25
C TYR A 283 -28.58 -3.12 21.07
N GLU A 284 -29.73 -2.84 21.69
CA GLU A 284 -29.89 -1.72 22.62
C GLU A 284 -29.63 -2.17 24.06
N LYS A 285 -28.84 -1.44 24.82
CA LYS A 285 -28.60 -1.66 26.23
C LYS A 285 -28.29 -0.33 26.92
N ASP A 286 -28.96 -0.11 28.07
CA ASP A 286 -28.80 1.07 28.90
C ASP A 286 -29.00 2.40 28.13
N GLY A 287 -29.90 2.42 27.13
CA GLY A 287 -30.21 3.57 26.29
C GLY A 287 -29.13 3.87 25.21
N ALA A 288 -28.13 3.03 25.03
CA ALA A 288 -27.10 3.12 24.00
C ALA A 288 -27.26 1.99 22.98
N LEU A 289 -26.79 2.21 21.74
CA LEU A 289 -26.72 1.18 20.70
C LEU A 289 -25.33 0.55 20.68
N TRP A 290 -25.29 -0.78 20.76
CA TRP A 290 -24.08 -1.59 20.85
C TRP A 290 -23.91 -2.49 19.64
N LEU A 291 -22.64 -2.67 19.18
CA LEU A 291 -22.24 -3.67 18.19
C LEU A 291 -21.69 -4.92 18.91
N ARG A 292 -22.12 -6.11 18.47
CA ARG A 292 -21.70 -7.42 19.01
C ARG A 292 -20.31 -7.83 18.54
N THR A 293 -19.30 -7.03 18.84
CA THR A 293 -17.92 -7.30 18.41
C THR A 293 -17.32 -8.56 19.02
N THR A 294 -17.86 -9.03 20.16
CA THR A 294 -17.45 -10.30 20.79
C THR A 294 -17.74 -11.52 19.91
N LYS A 295 -18.74 -11.48 19.03
CA LYS A 295 -19.02 -12.56 18.06
C LYS A 295 -17.82 -12.88 17.18
N ASN A 296 -16.97 -11.89 16.93
CA ASN A 296 -15.84 -11.97 16.01
C ASN A 296 -14.47 -11.83 16.71
N GLY A 297 -14.43 -11.96 18.04
CA GLY A 297 -13.19 -12.11 18.80
C GLY A 297 -12.69 -10.87 19.52
N ASP A 298 -13.49 -9.79 19.59
CA ASP A 298 -13.18 -8.66 20.49
C ASP A 298 -13.40 -9.06 21.97
N ASP A 299 -12.75 -8.36 22.88
CA ASP A 299 -12.83 -8.61 24.34
C ASP A 299 -14.18 -8.21 24.94
N LYS A 300 -14.89 -7.27 24.31
CA LYS A 300 -16.23 -6.80 24.73
C LYS A 300 -16.95 -6.15 23.55
N ASP A 301 -18.28 -6.11 23.63
CA ASP A 301 -19.12 -5.36 22.69
C ASP A 301 -18.88 -3.86 22.80
N ARG A 302 -19.10 -3.13 21.71
CA ARG A 302 -18.76 -1.70 21.59
C ARG A 302 -19.98 -0.83 21.36
N VAL A 303 -20.00 0.31 22.05
CA VAL A 303 -21.01 1.35 21.82
C VAL A 303 -20.75 2.03 20.48
N VAL A 304 -21.77 2.08 19.64
CA VAL A 304 -21.75 2.82 18.37
C VAL A 304 -22.52 4.12 18.46
N ILE A 305 -23.67 4.15 19.18
CA ILE A 305 -24.39 5.38 19.50
C ILE A 305 -24.52 5.48 21.01
N ARG A 306 -24.16 6.63 21.56
CA ARG A 306 -24.23 6.91 22.99
C ARG A 306 -25.67 7.15 23.44
N THR A 307 -25.90 7.16 24.75
CA THR A 307 -27.20 7.42 25.39
C THR A 307 -27.84 8.75 25.00
N ASN A 308 -27.02 9.74 24.63
CA ASN A 308 -27.48 11.05 24.16
C ASN A 308 -27.74 11.10 22.63
N GLY A 309 -27.72 9.94 21.95
CA GLY A 309 -27.96 9.84 20.50
C GLY A 309 -26.73 10.21 19.64
N VAL A 310 -25.60 10.58 20.24
CA VAL A 310 -24.40 11.00 19.50
C VAL A 310 -23.60 9.76 19.09
N PRO A 311 -23.23 9.60 17.78
CA PRO A 311 -22.33 8.55 17.32
C PRO A 311 -20.97 8.59 18.01
N THR A 312 -20.35 7.43 18.19
CA THR A 312 -18.95 7.33 18.60
C THR A 312 -18.03 7.37 17.36
N TYR A 313 -16.74 7.59 17.55
CA TYR A 313 -15.75 7.47 16.46
C TYR A 313 -15.79 6.09 15.77
N PHE A 314 -16.15 5.04 16.50
CA PHE A 314 -16.28 3.71 15.93
C PHE A 314 -17.40 3.63 14.87
N CYS A 315 -18.39 4.51 14.94
CA CYS A 315 -19.47 4.60 13.98
C CYS A 315 -18.97 5.10 12.61
N SER A 316 -18.10 6.11 12.58
CA SER A 316 -17.48 6.59 11.34
C SER A 316 -16.54 5.54 10.73
N ASP A 317 -15.79 4.80 11.56
CA ASP A 317 -14.93 3.72 11.08
C ASP A 317 -15.72 2.61 10.40
N ILE A 318 -16.84 2.18 10.99
CA ILE A 318 -17.75 1.20 10.40
C ILE A 318 -18.28 1.68 9.05
N ALA A 319 -18.73 2.93 9.00
CA ALA A 319 -19.27 3.53 7.77
C ALA A 319 -18.17 3.63 6.68
N TYR A 320 -16.95 3.93 7.09
CA TYR A 320 -15.82 4.04 6.18
C TYR A 320 -15.38 2.68 5.61
N VAL A 321 -15.30 1.63 6.43
CA VAL A 321 -15.07 0.27 5.93
C VAL A 321 -16.18 -0.15 4.96
N GLY A 322 -17.45 0.11 5.32
CA GLY A 322 -18.58 -0.11 4.43
C GLY A 322 -18.45 0.65 3.10
N ASN A 323 -17.97 1.91 3.13
CA ASN A 323 -17.70 2.70 1.94
C ASN A 323 -16.60 2.05 1.07
N LYS A 324 -15.47 1.64 1.65
CA LYS A 324 -14.38 0.93 0.94
C LYS A 324 -14.91 -0.31 0.20
N ILE A 325 -15.73 -1.12 0.87
CA ILE A 325 -16.34 -2.33 0.29
C ILE A 325 -17.31 -1.99 -0.83
N ARG A 326 -18.19 -0.98 -0.65
CA ARG A 326 -19.16 -0.55 -1.68
C ARG A 326 -18.47 0.01 -2.94
N ARG A 327 -17.30 0.61 -2.79
CA ARG A 327 -16.45 1.03 -3.92
C ARG A 327 -15.81 -0.16 -4.65
N GLY A 328 -16.03 -1.39 -4.18
CA GLY A 328 -15.62 -2.64 -4.82
C GLY A 328 -14.20 -3.09 -4.47
N TYR A 329 -13.61 -2.59 -3.39
CA TYR A 329 -12.34 -3.10 -2.88
C TYR A 329 -12.60 -4.36 -2.05
N ASN A 330 -11.92 -5.45 -2.39
CA ASN A 330 -12.05 -6.75 -1.71
C ASN A 330 -10.83 -7.08 -0.83
N LYS A 331 -9.82 -6.25 -0.88
CA LYS A 331 -8.69 -6.27 0.08
C LYS A 331 -8.44 -4.86 0.59
N LEU A 332 -8.46 -4.72 1.91
CA LEU A 332 -8.20 -3.47 2.61
C LEU A 332 -6.91 -3.62 3.42
N ILE A 333 -5.99 -2.69 3.24
CA ILE A 333 -4.71 -2.65 3.96
C ILE A 333 -4.62 -1.30 4.63
N ASP A 334 -4.65 -1.28 5.96
CA ASP A 334 -4.49 -0.08 6.76
C ASP A 334 -3.12 -0.13 7.47
N ILE A 335 -2.29 0.90 7.25
CA ILE A 335 -0.94 1.01 7.82
C ILE A 335 -0.97 2.01 8.95
N TRP A 336 -0.91 1.50 10.17
CA TRP A 336 -1.04 2.27 11.40
C TRP A 336 0.24 2.33 12.22
N GLY A 337 0.34 3.31 13.09
CA GLY A 337 1.32 3.36 14.17
C GLY A 337 1.04 2.29 15.24
N ALA A 338 2.03 2.02 16.06
CA ALA A 338 1.93 1.04 17.14
C ALA A 338 0.88 1.40 18.21
N ASP A 339 0.54 2.66 18.34
CA ASP A 339 -0.51 3.21 19.20
C ASP A 339 -1.92 2.69 18.83
N HIS A 340 -2.15 2.28 17.59
CA HIS A 340 -3.41 1.68 17.13
C HIS A 340 -3.50 0.17 17.34
N HIS A 341 -2.50 -0.49 17.96
CA HIS A 341 -2.49 -1.95 18.09
C HIS A 341 -3.76 -2.51 18.76
N GLY A 342 -4.27 -1.86 19.81
CA GLY A 342 -5.51 -2.24 20.48
C GLY A 342 -6.79 -2.04 19.66
N TYR A 343 -6.69 -1.37 18.50
CA TYR A 343 -7.82 -1.06 17.63
C TYR A 343 -8.02 -2.11 16.51
N ILE A 344 -6.98 -2.90 16.21
CA ILE A 344 -6.96 -3.87 15.11
C ILE A 344 -8.13 -4.86 15.21
N ILE A 345 -8.36 -5.43 16.40
CA ILE A 345 -9.43 -6.42 16.61
C ILE A 345 -10.78 -5.79 16.36
N ARG A 346 -11.01 -4.57 16.85
CA ARG A 346 -12.29 -3.84 16.67
C ARG A 346 -12.64 -3.63 15.21
N LEU A 347 -11.64 -3.30 14.37
CA LEU A 347 -11.90 -3.03 12.96
C LEU A 347 -12.10 -4.32 12.16
N LYS A 348 -11.57 -5.45 12.63
CA LYS A 348 -11.73 -6.77 11.99
C LYS A 348 -13.06 -7.45 12.33
N THR A 349 -13.77 -6.97 13.33
CA THR A 349 -15.07 -7.52 13.77
C THR A 349 -16.24 -6.90 13.04
#